data_1626caf17da6321d5bfd322f6a57b2a2
#
_entry.id   1626caf17da6321d5bfd322f6a57b2a2
#
_cell.length_a   1.000
_cell.length_b   1.000
_cell.length_c   1.000
_cell.angle_alpha   90.00
_cell.angle_beta   90.00
_cell.angle_gamma   90.00
#
_symmetry.space_group_name_H-M   'P 1'
#
loop_
_entity.id
_entity.type
_entity.pdbx_description
1 polymer ?
#
loop_
_entity_poly.entity_id
_entity_poly.type
_entity_poly.pdbx_seq_one_letter_code
_entity_poly.pdbx_strand_id
1 'polypeptide(L)'
;MAATQLTLNLVEGSVAFSFSAQAAQDLKAALTGLLESLKAVAATTTPGTRANPQKSVEYRYTGDVFLEIFCNPNIWPTPFAAKVLITLRDDRIRLTTEAELTRLIEDVNQYLEQVA
;
A
#
# COMPACT_ATOMS: atom_id res chain seq x y z
N MET A 1 -13.46 0.83 -24.92
CA MET A 1 -12.93 1.50 -23.75
C MET A 1 -11.66 0.82 -23.26
N ALA A 2 -10.62 1.57 -23.07
CA ALA A 2 -9.37 1.00 -22.64
C ALA A 2 -9.44 0.52 -21.19
N ALA A 3 -8.89 -0.66 -20.94
CA ALA A 3 -8.67 -1.10 -19.58
C ALA A 3 -7.66 -0.15 -18.94
N THR A 4 -7.98 0.33 -17.75
CA THR A 4 -7.11 1.24 -17.04
C THR A 4 -6.12 0.45 -16.20
N GLN A 5 -4.86 0.79 -16.35
CA GLN A 5 -3.80 0.16 -15.56
C GLN A 5 -3.41 1.05 -14.39
N LEU A 6 -3.19 0.41 -13.25
CA LEU A 6 -2.57 1.06 -12.11
C LEU A 6 -1.07 0.96 -12.28
N THR A 7 -0.37 2.09 -12.19
CA THR A 7 1.08 2.12 -12.19
C THR A 7 1.55 2.38 -10.76
N LEU A 8 2.35 1.48 -10.23
CA LEU A 8 2.99 1.65 -8.94
C LEU A 8 4.44 2.05 -9.14
N ASN A 9 4.83 3.15 -8.52
CA ASN A 9 6.21 3.61 -8.54
C ASN A 9 6.94 3.03 -7.34
N LEU A 10 7.90 2.19 -7.62
CA LEU A 10 8.66 1.45 -6.63
C LEU A 10 9.93 2.23 -6.26
N VAL A 11 10.69 1.73 -5.29
CA VAL A 11 11.96 2.35 -4.95
C VAL A 11 12.90 2.34 -6.15
N GLU A 12 12.90 1.25 -6.92
CA GLU A 12 13.77 1.12 -8.09
C GLU A 12 12.98 0.68 -9.32
N GLY A 13 12.17 1.60 -9.85
CA GLY A 13 11.41 1.31 -11.06
C GLY A 13 9.93 1.45 -10.87
N SER A 14 9.17 0.86 -11.78
CA SER A 14 7.71 0.90 -11.72
C SER A 14 7.14 -0.39 -12.31
N VAL A 15 5.88 -0.65 -11.97
CA VAL A 15 5.14 -1.76 -12.52
C VAL A 15 3.71 -1.30 -12.80
N ALA A 16 3.15 -1.77 -13.92
CA ALA A 16 1.79 -1.42 -14.31
C ALA A 16 1.00 -2.69 -14.56
N PHE A 17 -0.25 -2.71 -14.11
CA PHE A 17 -1.10 -3.88 -14.26
C PHE A 17 -2.56 -3.49 -14.29
N SER A 18 -3.40 -4.36 -14.86
CA SER A 18 -4.84 -4.12 -14.93
C SER A 18 -5.45 -4.08 -13.53
N PHE A 19 -6.25 -3.08 -13.28
CA PHE A 19 -6.88 -2.89 -11.99
C PHE A 19 -8.29 -2.33 -12.19
N SER A 20 -9.09 -2.26 -11.13
CA SER A 20 -10.43 -1.70 -11.21
C SER A 20 -10.61 -0.55 -10.25
N ALA A 21 -11.57 0.34 -10.57
CA ALA A 21 -11.89 1.45 -9.69
C ALA A 21 -12.34 0.97 -8.31
N GLN A 22 -13.14 -0.09 -8.25
CA GLN A 22 -13.60 -0.64 -6.98
C GLN A 22 -12.42 -1.19 -6.16
N ALA A 23 -11.52 -1.93 -6.79
CA ALA A 23 -10.33 -2.44 -6.11
C ALA A 23 -9.45 -1.31 -5.60
N ALA A 24 -9.34 -0.23 -6.37
CA ALA A 24 -8.57 0.94 -5.94
C ALA A 24 -9.20 1.64 -4.75
N GLN A 25 -10.53 1.71 -4.69
CA GLN A 25 -11.23 2.26 -3.53
C GLN A 25 -10.96 1.40 -2.27
N ASP A 26 -11.02 0.07 -2.44
CA ASP A 26 -10.75 -0.85 -1.33
C ASP A 26 -9.30 -0.71 -0.86
N LEU A 27 -8.37 -0.59 -1.79
CA LEU A 27 -6.96 -0.38 -1.46
C LEU A 27 -6.76 0.95 -0.75
N LYS A 28 -7.40 2.01 -1.22
CA LYS A 28 -7.31 3.32 -0.58
C LYS A 28 -7.80 3.26 0.86
N ALA A 29 -8.89 2.54 1.11
CA ALA A 29 -9.42 2.37 2.47
C ALA A 29 -8.40 1.64 3.37
N ALA A 30 -7.76 0.59 2.84
CA ALA A 30 -6.73 -0.14 3.58
C ALA A 30 -5.53 0.76 3.89
N LEU A 31 -5.11 1.58 2.94
CA LEU A 31 -3.98 2.51 3.13
C LEU A 31 -4.33 3.61 4.13
N THR A 32 -5.56 4.09 4.14
CA THR A 32 -6.03 5.05 5.13
C THR A 32 -5.96 4.46 6.54
N GLY A 33 -6.39 3.21 6.70
CA GLY A 33 -6.30 2.50 7.98
C GLY A 33 -4.86 2.31 8.42
N LEU A 34 -3.96 1.98 7.48
CA LEU A 34 -2.54 1.86 7.77
C LEU A 34 -1.95 3.19 8.23
N LEU A 35 -2.32 4.28 7.59
CA LEU A 35 -1.86 5.60 7.97
C LEU A 35 -2.27 5.95 9.41
N GLU A 36 -3.51 5.63 9.78
CA GLU A 36 -3.98 5.84 11.15
C GLU A 36 -3.21 4.99 12.16
N SER A 37 -2.91 3.73 11.80
CA SER A 37 -2.10 2.85 12.65
C SER A 37 -0.69 3.40 12.86
N LEU A 38 -0.07 3.93 11.80
CA LEU A 38 1.26 4.53 11.87
C LEU A 38 1.26 5.78 12.73
N LYS A 39 0.22 6.60 12.64
CA LYS A 39 0.07 7.79 13.47
C LYS A 39 -0.09 7.40 14.95
N ALA A 40 -0.85 6.35 15.22
CA ALA A 40 -1.04 5.85 16.58
C ALA A 40 0.28 5.37 17.19
N VAL A 41 1.09 4.66 16.41
CA VAL A 41 2.41 4.20 16.86
C VAL A 41 3.32 5.40 17.13
N ALA A 42 3.35 6.37 16.22
CA ALA A 42 4.20 7.57 16.37
C ALA A 42 3.80 8.38 17.61
N ALA A 43 2.51 8.43 17.94
CA ALA A 43 2.02 9.18 19.09
C ALA A 43 2.44 8.56 20.43
N THR A 44 2.89 7.31 20.46
CA THR A 44 3.27 6.62 21.70
C THR A 44 4.78 6.62 21.94
N THR A 45 5.53 7.51 21.30
CA THR A 45 6.99 7.57 21.43
C THR A 45 7.45 8.38 22.64
N THR A 46 6.55 8.84 23.51
CA THR A 46 6.90 9.57 24.73
C THR A 46 7.67 8.63 25.68
N PRO A 47 8.80 9.07 26.24
CA PRO A 47 9.55 8.26 27.20
C PRO A 47 8.68 7.80 28.36
N GLY A 48 8.75 6.51 28.67
CA GLY A 48 7.95 5.92 29.74
C GLY A 48 6.56 5.46 29.32
N THR A 49 6.14 5.74 28.09
CA THR A 49 4.86 5.29 27.56
C THR A 49 5.07 3.97 26.82
N ARG A 50 4.30 2.96 27.17
CA ARG A 50 4.33 1.70 26.43
C ARG A 50 3.74 1.90 25.06
N ALA A 51 4.47 1.47 24.04
CA ALA A 51 3.93 1.42 22.67
C ALA A 51 2.69 0.51 22.68
N ASN A 52 1.61 0.96 22.04
CA ASN A 52 0.41 0.18 21.86
C ASN A 52 0.51 -0.51 20.49
N PRO A 53 0.82 -1.83 20.43
CA PRO A 53 1.04 -2.48 19.14
C PRO A 53 -0.20 -2.41 18.27
N GLN A 54 0.01 -2.12 16.99
CA GLN A 54 -1.03 -2.09 15.99
C GLN A 54 -0.96 -3.37 15.16
N LYS A 55 -2.08 -3.80 14.63
CA LYS A 55 -2.13 -4.97 13.75
C LYS A 55 -1.44 -4.65 12.44
N SER A 56 -0.73 -5.64 11.90
CA SER A 56 -0.21 -5.55 10.53
C SER A 56 -1.37 -5.41 9.55
N VAL A 57 -1.13 -4.64 8.49
CA VAL A 57 -2.12 -4.43 7.44
C VAL A 57 -1.80 -5.36 6.28
N GLU A 58 -2.78 -6.12 5.85
CA GLU A 58 -2.69 -6.98 4.67
C GLU A 58 -3.85 -6.63 3.75
N TYR A 59 -3.52 -6.31 2.51
CA TYR A 59 -4.51 -6.10 1.46
C TYR A 59 -4.25 -7.12 0.37
N ARG A 60 -5.30 -7.78 -0.11
CA ARG A 60 -5.19 -8.76 -1.19
C ARG A 60 -6.25 -8.49 -2.25
N TYR A 61 -5.84 -8.58 -3.48
CA TYR A 61 -6.71 -8.44 -4.64
C TYR A 61 -6.42 -9.61 -5.61
N THR A 62 -7.47 -10.22 -6.09
CA THR A 62 -7.37 -11.26 -7.11
C THR A 62 -8.20 -10.86 -8.31
N GLY A 63 -7.55 -10.68 -9.44
CA GLY A 63 -8.18 -10.35 -10.71
C GLY A 63 -7.31 -10.91 -11.82
N ASP A 64 -7.02 -10.09 -12.84
CA ASP A 64 -6.08 -10.49 -13.89
C ASP A 64 -4.70 -10.80 -13.31
N VAL A 65 -4.37 -10.13 -12.22
CA VAL A 65 -3.16 -10.39 -11.44
C VAL A 65 -3.57 -10.56 -9.98
N PHE A 66 -2.70 -11.19 -9.20
CA PHE A 66 -2.80 -11.19 -7.75
C PHE A 66 -1.90 -10.10 -7.18
N LEU A 67 -2.46 -9.27 -6.32
CA LEU A 67 -1.73 -8.20 -5.64
C LEU A 67 -1.89 -8.36 -4.13
N GLU A 68 -0.76 -8.38 -3.42
CA GLU A 68 -0.76 -8.34 -1.96
C GLU A 68 0.09 -7.19 -1.49
N ILE A 69 -0.42 -6.43 -0.54
CA ILE A 69 0.31 -5.32 0.09
C ILE A 69 0.32 -5.56 1.58
N PHE A 70 1.51 -5.57 2.16
CA PHE A 70 1.71 -5.86 3.58
C PHE A 70 2.55 -4.76 4.22
N CYS A 71 2.15 -4.37 5.43
CA CYS A 71 2.95 -3.45 6.24
C CYS A 71 2.75 -3.73 7.71
N ASN A 72 3.85 -3.79 8.45
CA ASN A 72 3.82 -3.82 9.90
C ASN A 72 4.04 -2.39 10.41
N PRO A 73 3.01 -1.72 10.94
CA PRO A 73 3.15 -0.30 11.34
C PRO A 73 4.04 -0.12 12.57
N ASN A 74 4.34 -1.17 13.30
CA ASN A 74 5.09 -1.07 14.56
C ASN A 74 6.59 -0.86 14.38
N ILE A 75 7.13 -1.08 13.18
CA ILE A 75 8.56 -0.99 12.94
C ILE A 75 9.01 0.33 12.31
N TRP A 76 8.06 1.22 11.99
CA TRP A 76 8.38 2.49 11.34
C TRP A 76 8.23 3.65 12.30
N PRO A 77 9.21 4.58 12.33
CA PRO A 77 9.16 5.71 13.27
C PRO A 77 8.10 6.76 12.90
N THR A 78 7.80 6.91 11.61
CA THR A 78 6.80 7.86 11.11
C THR A 78 6.10 7.30 9.88
N PRO A 79 4.92 7.83 9.53
CA PRO A 79 4.27 7.46 8.27
C PRO A 79 5.12 7.76 7.03
N PHE A 80 5.95 8.80 7.09
CA PHE A 80 6.81 9.18 5.96
C PHE A 80 7.96 8.21 5.72
N ALA A 81 8.39 7.52 6.76
CA ALA A 81 9.46 6.53 6.66
C ALA A 81 8.95 5.15 6.27
N ALA A 82 7.64 4.92 6.34
CA ALA A 82 7.06 3.61 6.16
C ALA A 82 7.18 3.11 4.73
N LYS A 83 7.49 1.83 4.59
CA LYS A 83 7.48 1.12 3.32
C LYS A 83 6.53 -0.05 3.41
N VAL A 84 5.96 -0.42 2.28
CA VAL A 84 5.07 -1.58 2.18
C VAL A 84 5.73 -2.65 1.33
N LEU A 85 5.48 -3.89 1.68
CA LEU A 85 5.93 -5.03 0.89
C LEU A 85 4.83 -5.36 -0.13
N ILE A 86 5.21 -5.43 -1.39
CA ILE A 86 4.29 -5.68 -2.49
C ILE A 86 4.63 -7.04 -3.10
N THR A 87 3.63 -7.89 -3.24
CA THR A 87 3.73 -9.10 -4.04
C THR A 87 2.74 -8.99 -5.19
N LEU A 88 3.25 -9.06 -6.40
CA LEU A 88 2.45 -9.01 -7.61
C LEU A 88 2.78 -10.25 -8.42
N ARG A 89 1.76 -11.02 -8.79
CA ARG A 89 1.99 -12.22 -9.58
C ARG A 89 0.83 -12.54 -10.51
N ASP A 90 1.14 -13.25 -11.56
CA ASP A 90 0.16 -13.90 -12.41
C ASP A 90 0.64 -15.33 -12.66
N ASP A 91 0.15 -15.98 -13.72
CA ASP A 91 0.52 -17.36 -14.04
C ASP A 91 1.93 -17.47 -14.64
N ARG A 92 2.63 -16.37 -14.86
CA ARG A 92 3.93 -16.36 -15.55
C ARG A 92 5.04 -15.72 -14.73
N ILE A 93 4.73 -14.70 -13.95
CA ILE A 93 5.75 -13.97 -13.18
C ILE A 93 5.31 -13.79 -11.74
N ARG A 94 6.29 -13.60 -10.87
CA ARG A 94 6.08 -13.18 -9.50
C ARG A 94 7.09 -12.11 -9.16
N LEU A 95 6.62 -10.95 -8.74
CA LEU A 95 7.44 -9.84 -8.31
C LEU A 95 7.19 -9.58 -6.83
N THR A 96 8.26 -9.53 -6.05
CA THR A 96 8.19 -9.11 -4.65
C THR A 96 9.13 -7.93 -4.47
N THR A 97 8.60 -6.82 -3.96
CA THR A 97 9.37 -5.59 -3.87
C THR A 97 8.79 -4.68 -2.79
N GLU A 98 9.46 -3.56 -2.56
CA GLU A 98 8.99 -2.55 -1.61
C GLU A 98 8.65 -1.26 -2.32
N ALA A 99 7.69 -0.52 -1.75
CA ALA A 99 7.39 0.84 -2.18
C ALA A 99 7.22 1.72 -0.95
N GLU A 100 7.49 3.00 -1.11
CA GLU A 100 7.21 3.97 -0.06
C GLU A 100 5.71 4.15 0.08
N LEU A 101 5.20 4.15 1.31
CA LEU A 101 3.76 4.27 1.56
C LEU A 101 3.20 5.55 0.96
N THR A 102 3.89 6.68 1.15
CA THR A 102 3.42 7.96 0.62
C THR A 102 3.30 7.94 -0.89
N ARG A 103 4.23 7.29 -1.57
CA ARG A 103 4.19 7.17 -3.02
C ARG A 103 3.07 6.27 -3.48
N LEU A 104 2.85 5.16 -2.78
CA LEU A 104 1.74 4.26 -3.11
C LEU A 104 0.40 4.97 -2.98
N ILE A 105 0.22 5.78 -1.94
CA ILE A 105 -1.00 6.55 -1.76
C ILE A 105 -1.20 7.52 -2.93
N GLU A 106 -0.16 8.21 -3.36
CA GLU A 106 -0.23 9.10 -4.52
C GLU A 106 -0.62 8.34 -5.79
N ASP A 107 -0.01 7.18 -6.01
CA ASP A 107 -0.28 6.38 -7.20
C ASP A 107 -1.74 5.91 -7.23
N VAL A 108 -2.27 5.47 -6.11
CA VAL A 108 -3.67 5.05 -6.01
C VAL A 108 -4.62 6.22 -6.24
N ASN A 109 -4.33 7.38 -5.64
CA ASN A 109 -5.15 8.56 -5.83
C ASN A 109 -5.14 9.03 -7.28
N GLN A 110 -3.97 9.01 -7.92
CA GLN A 110 -3.86 9.38 -9.33
C GLN A 110 -4.65 8.43 -10.23
N TYR A 111 -4.58 7.13 -9.96
CA TYR A 111 -5.39 6.15 -10.68
C TYR A 111 -6.88 6.44 -10.53
N LEU A 112 -7.34 6.73 -9.32
CA LEU A 112 -8.75 7.02 -9.05
C LEU A 112 -9.22 8.28 -9.78
N GLU A 113 -8.37 9.28 -9.92
CA GLU A 113 -8.68 10.47 -10.70
C GLU A 113 -8.86 10.14 -12.18
N GLN A 114 -8.05 9.21 -12.70
CA GLN A 114 -8.12 8.84 -14.13
C GLN A 114 -9.35 8.02 -14.46
N VAL A 115 -9.84 7.22 -13.53
CA VAL A 115 -10.98 6.33 -13.77
C VAL A 115 -12.31 6.92 -13.29
N ALA A 116 -12.27 8.08 -12.69
CA ALA A 116 -13.46 8.74 -12.17
C ALA A 116 -14.37 9.25 -13.32
#